data_a43c4012a4e41080e00a59f2e5d61cc3
#
_entry.id   a43c4012a4e41080e00a59f2e5d61cc3
#
_cell.length_a   1.000
_cell.length_b   1.000
_cell.length_c   1.000
_cell.angle_alpha   90.00
_cell.angle_beta   90.00
_cell.angle_gamma   90.00
#
_symmetry.space_group_name_H-M   'P 1'
#
loop_
_entity.id
_entity.type
_entity.pdbx_description
1 polymer ?
#
loop_
_entity_poly.entity_id
_entity_poly.type
_entity_poly.pdbx_seq_one_letter_code
_entity_poly.pdbx_strand_id
1 'polypeptide(L)' 'MKEPIKDFYNVIKGWVETKPNGDKVYYDFRNFIVARYDASRNVTLDFYNFIIGHGDIGASKVFEK' A
#
# COMPACT_ATOMS: atom_id res chain seq x y z
N MET A 1 10.09 1.97 -7.65
CA MET A 1 9.19 2.19 -8.79
C MET A 1 7.76 2.33 -8.30
N LYS A 2 7.07 3.33 -8.77
CA LYS A 2 5.73 3.66 -8.30
C LYS A 2 4.72 3.31 -9.38
N GLU A 3 3.72 2.52 -9.03
CA GLU A 3 2.72 2.04 -9.97
C GLU A 3 1.32 2.42 -9.52
N PRO A 4 0.41 2.71 -10.46
CA PRO A 4 -0.96 3.06 -10.08
C PRO A 4 -1.73 1.82 -9.63
N ILE A 5 -2.64 2.02 -8.67
CA ILE A 5 -3.59 1.01 -8.24
C ILE A 5 -4.95 1.45 -8.77
N LYS A 6 -5.56 0.59 -9.59
CA LYS A 6 -6.81 0.92 -10.25
C LYS A 6 -7.92 0.01 -9.77
N ASP A 7 -9.16 0.53 -9.82
CA ASP A 7 -10.32 -0.28 -9.46
C ASP A 7 -10.82 -1.06 -10.68
N PHE A 8 -11.96 -1.71 -10.51
CA PHE A 8 -12.58 -2.51 -11.56
C PHE A 8 -12.89 -1.67 -12.81
N TYR A 9 -13.13 -0.37 -12.64
CA TYR A 9 -13.45 0.53 -13.75
C TYR A 9 -12.23 1.20 -14.33
N ASN A 10 -11.04 0.75 -13.94
CA ASN A 10 -9.77 1.30 -14.45
C ASN A 10 -9.52 2.73 -13.98
N VAL A 11 -10.13 3.12 -12.87
CA VAL A 11 -9.94 4.44 -12.27
C VAL A 11 -8.83 4.34 -11.23
N ILE A 12 -7.86 5.25 -11.28
CA ILE A 12 -6.75 5.24 -10.34
C ILE A 12 -7.26 5.58 -8.94
N LYS A 13 -7.04 4.69 -7.99
CA LYS A 13 -7.43 4.87 -6.60
C LYS A 13 -6.26 5.20 -5.71
N GLY A 14 -5.05 4.92 -6.15
CA GLY A 14 -3.85 5.18 -5.39
C GLY A 14 -2.64 4.68 -6.11
N TRP A 15 -1.56 4.53 -5.36
CA TRP A 15 -0.27 4.16 -5.92
C TRP A 15 0.45 3.22 -4.96
N VAL A 16 1.33 2.39 -5.51
CA VAL A 16 2.22 1.58 -4.69
C VAL A 16 3.64 1.78 -5.17
N GLU A 17 4.54 2.03 -4.23
CA GLU A 17 5.97 2.14 -4.54
C GLU A 17 6.67 0.93 -3.95
N THR A 18 7.37 0.17 -4.82
CA THR A 18 8.13 -1.00 -4.39
C THR A 18 9.59 -0.63 -4.28
N LYS A 19 10.19 -0.90 -3.14
CA LYS A 19 11.59 -0.62 -2.89
C LYS A 19 12.45 -1.83 -3.26
N PRO A 20 13.76 -1.62 -3.50
CA PRO A 20 14.63 -2.73 -3.92
C PRO A 20 14.66 -3.90 -2.94
N ASN A 21 14.45 -3.65 -1.64
CA ASN A 21 14.47 -4.72 -0.63
C ASN A 21 13.14 -5.46 -0.53
N GLY A 22 12.14 -5.09 -1.34
CA GLY A 22 10.84 -5.75 -1.32
C GLY A 22 9.78 -5.06 -0.50
N ASP A 23 10.16 -4.05 0.28
CA ASP A 23 9.18 -3.25 1.02
C ASP A 23 8.32 -2.45 0.05
N LYS A 24 7.10 -2.15 0.47
CA LYS A 24 6.19 -1.37 -0.35
C LYS A 24 5.57 -0.24 0.46
N VAL A 25 5.25 0.86 -0.22
CA VAL A 25 4.55 1.98 0.38
C VAL A 25 3.30 2.23 -0.45
N TYR A 26 2.16 2.31 0.20
CA TYR A 26 0.87 2.51 -0.46
C TYR A 26 0.40 3.94 -0.24
N TYR A 27 -0.05 4.58 -1.31
CA TYR A 27 -0.53 5.96 -1.31
C TYR A 27 -1.97 5.99 -1.79
N ASP A 28 -2.74 6.95 -1.30
CA ASP A 28 -4.08 7.18 -1.84
C ASP A 28 -3.97 8.06 -3.09
N PHE A 29 -5.12 8.40 -3.68
CA PHE A 29 -5.12 9.19 -4.91
C PHE A 29 -4.60 10.62 -4.70
N ARG A 30 -4.53 11.08 -3.45
CA ARG A 30 -3.93 12.38 -3.12
C ARG A 30 -2.45 12.27 -2.83
N ASN A 31 -1.90 11.06 -2.97
CA ASN A 31 -0.48 10.81 -2.75
C ASN A 31 -0.07 10.84 -1.27
N PHE A 32 -1.04 10.62 -0.37
CA PHE A 32 -0.74 10.45 1.05
C PHE A 32 -0.51 8.98 1.36
N ILE A 33 0.44 8.70 2.24
CA ILE A 33 0.75 7.32 2.63
C ILE A 33 -0.42 6.79 3.47
N VAL A 34 -0.96 5.63 3.07
CA VAL A 34 -2.06 4.98 3.80
C VAL A 34 -1.62 3.68 4.44
N ALA A 35 -0.57 3.04 3.92
CA ALA A 35 -0.09 1.77 4.47
C ALA A 35 1.32 1.50 4.00
N ARG A 36 2.00 0.57 4.67
CA ARG A 36 3.33 0.11 4.27
C ARG A 36 3.40 -1.40 4.46
N TYR A 37 4.15 -2.05 3.59
CA TYR A 37 4.41 -3.47 3.69
C TYR A 37 5.88 -3.68 4.05
N ASP A 38 6.13 -4.43 5.12
CA ASP A 38 7.48 -4.75 5.59
C ASP A 38 7.80 -6.18 5.14
N ALA A 39 8.64 -6.28 4.11
CA ALA A 39 8.96 -7.57 3.52
C ALA A 39 9.72 -8.48 4.48
N SER A 40 10.58 -7.90 5.33
CA SER A 40 11.39 -8.71 6.24
C SER A 40 10.55 -9.41 7.30
N ARG A 41 9.44 -8.80 7.70
CA ARG A 41 8.52 -9.38 8.70
C ARG A 41 7.26 -9.94 8.06
N ASN A 42 7.06 -9.70 6.77
CA ASN A 42 5.88 -10.13 6.02
C ASN A 42 4.59 -9.64 6.67
N VAL A 43 4.57 -8.36 7.04
CA VAL A 43 3.40 -7.74 7.68
C VAL A 43 3.10 -6.41 6.99
N THR A 44 1.85 -6.01 7.05
CA THR A 44 1.40 -4.70 6.56
C THR A 44 1.08 -3.81 7.75
N LEU A 45 1.55 -2.58 7.70
CA LEU A 45 1.37 -1.59 8.76
C LEU A 45 0.52 -0.45 8.24
N ASP A 46 -0.23 0.17 9.14
CA ASP A 46 -1.03 1.33 8.76
C ASP A 46 -0.17 2.61 8.83
N PHE A 47 -0.84 3.76 8.65
CA PHE A 47 -0.18 5.06 8.68
C PHE A 47 0.54 5.31 10.01
N TYR A 48 0.03 4.74 11.10
CA TYR A 48 0.59 4.93 12.44
C TYR A 48 1.60 3.85 12.82
N ASN A 49 1.99 2.99 11.87
CA ASN A 49 2.94 1.89 12.08
C ASN A 49 2.41 0.75 12.95
N PHE A 50 1.08 0.64 13.07
CA PHE A 50 0.49 -0.54 13.70
C PHE A 50 0.32 -1.64 12.67
N ILE A 51 0.64 -2.87 13.08
CA ILE A 51 0.46 -4.02 12.20
C ILE A 51 -1.04 -4.26 12.04
N ILE A 52 -1.51 -4.24 10.79
CA ILE A 52 -2.92 -4.44 10.48
C ILE A 52 -3.19 -5.82 9.88
N GLY A 53 -2.14 -6.55 9.54
CA GLY A 53 -2.32 -7.89 9.02
C GLY A 53 -1.00 -8.49 8.59
N HIS A 54 -1.03 -9.79 8.33
CA HIS A 54 0.11 -10.51 7.82
C HIS A 54 0.04 -10.59 6.30
N GLY A 55 1.21 -10.60 5.67
CA GLY A 55 1.28 -10.60 4.22
C GLY A 55 1.05 -9.20 3.66
N ASP A 56 0.96 -9.12 2.36
CA ASP A 56 0.84 -7.85 1.63
C ASP A 56 -0.64 -7.55 1.38
N ILE A 57 -1.25 -6.83 2.31
CA ILE A 57 -2.66 -6.45 2.22
C ILE A 57 -2.85 -4.94 2.10
N GLY A 58 -1.74 -4.22 1.79
CA GLY A 58 -1.79 -2.75 1.77
C GLY A 58 -2.78 -2.18 0.76
N ALA A 59 -2.99 -2.87 -0.36
CA ALA A 59 -3.92 -2.38 -1.37
C ALA A 59 -5.34 -2.21 -0.83
N SER A 60 -5.74 -3.03 0.14
CA SER A 60 -7.07 -2.93 0.73
C SER A 60 -7.28 -1.58 1.42
N LYS A 61 -6.22 -1.00 1.97
CA LYS A 61 -6.31 0.31 2.61
C LYS A 61 -6.57 1.42 1.60
N VAL A 62 -6.04 1.26 0.39
CA VAL A 62 -6.27 2.23 -0.68
C VAL A 62 -7.76 2.25 -1.05
N PHE A 63 -8.39 1.09 -1.07
CA PHE A 63 -9.78 0.96 -1.48
C PHE A 63 -10.79 1.23 -0.35
N GLU A 64 -10.31 1.39 0.88
CA GLU A 64 -11.20 1.63 2.03
C GLU A 64 -11.78 3.04 2.03
N LYS A 65 -11.26 3.92 1.24
CA LYS A 65 -11.70 5.31 1.23
C LYS A 65 -13.05 5.53 0.59
#